data_70f17b226d50572349676809da08e4a7
#
_entry.id   70f17b226d50572349676809da08e4a7
#
_cell.length_a   1.000
_cell.length_b   1.000
_cell.length_c   1.000
_cell.angle_alpha   90.00
_cell.angle_beta   90.00
_cell.angle_gamma   90.00
#
_symmetry.space_group_name_H-M   'P 1'
#
loop_
_entity.id
_entity.type
_entity.pdbx_description
1 polymer ?
#
loop_
_entity_poly.entity_id
_entity_poly.type
_entity_poly.pdbx_seq_one_letter_code
_entity_poly.pdbx_strand_id
1 'polypeptide(L)'
;MHRVVITGLGITSCLGLEADSVTESLRYGRSGIRANPTYEELGMRSQISGSINLDLSEHIDRKLLRFMGNAAAYAYLSLRQAIDDAELKTSNISNPRTGLIMGSGGASSQSQVEAADILRERGVKRVGPYRVTQTMGSTVSANLATAFQIKGVNYSMSSACSTSLHCIGNAMEQIQLGKQDIVFAGGGEEEHWALSCLFDAMGALSSKYNDTPEKASRTCLLYTSPSPRDRTRSRMPSSA
;
A
#
# COMPACT_ATOMS: atom_id res chain seq x y z
N MET A 1 -17.96 12.37 -23.04
CA MET A 1 -17.15 11.96 -21.89
C MET A 1 -16.21 13.09 -21.53
N HIS A 2 -16.05 13.37 -20.23
CA HIS A 2 -15.07 14.34 -19.78
C HIS A 2 -13.64 13.81 -19.97
N ARG A 3 -12.72 14.67 -20.34
CA ARG A 3 -11.29 14.33 -20.36
C ARG A 3 -10.75 14.28 -18.93
N VAL A 4 -10.06 13.21 -18.58
CA VAL A 4 -9.45 13.04 -17.25
C VAL A 4 -7.94 13.26 -17.35
N VAL A 5 -7.39 13.97 -16.39
CA VAL A 5 -5.95 14.24 -16.26
C VAL A 5 -5.50 13.98 -14.83
N ILE A 6 -4.22 13.64 -14.66
CA ILE A 6 -3.57 13.56 -13.35
C ILE A 6 -3.05 14.95 -13.02
N THR A 7 -3.41 15.47 -11.85
CA THR A 7 -3.05 16.82 -11.40
C THR A 7 -2.14 16.85 -10.20
N GLY A 8 -2.01 15.74 -9.49
CA GLY A 8 -1.11 15.62 -8.35
C GLY A 8 -0.71 14.18 -8.09
N LEU A 9 0.50 14.00 -7.60
CA LEU A 9 1.12 12.73 -7.29
C LEU A 9 1.67 12.75 -5.86
N GLY A 10 1.47 11.66 -5.12
CA GLY A 10 2.11 11.44 -3.83
C GLY A 10 2.55 9.99 -3.71
N ILE A 11 3.71 9.80 -3.11
CA ILE A 11 4.31 8.48 -2.93
C ILE A 11 5.08 8.39 -1.62
N THR A 12 4.94 7.26 -0.94
CA THR A 12 5.72 6.90 0.25
C THR A 12 6.13 5.44 0.09
N SER A 13 7.42 5.19 -0.01
CA SER A 13 7.95 3.85 -0.30
C SER A 13 9.34 3.63 0.31
N CYS A 14 9.85 2.39 0.21
CA CYS A 14 11.22 2.09 0.59
C CYS A 14 12.30 2.73 -0.31
N LEU A 15 11.91 3.29 -1.46
CA LEU A 15 12.79 4.03 -2.36
C LEU A 15 12.92 5.51 -1.98
N GLY A 16 11.95 6.03 -1.23
CA GLY A 16 11.89 7.41 -0.78
C GLY A 16 10.51 7.75 -0.23
N LEU A 17 10.43 8.84 0.50
CA LEU A 17 9.21 9.27 1.18
C LEU A 17 8.39 10.29 0.38
N GLU A 18 8.91 10.73 -0.76
CA GLU A 18 8.29 11.72 -1.65
C GLU A 18 8.76 11.53 -3.10
N ALA A 19 8.08 12.15 -4.04
CA ALA A 19 8.27 11.94 -5.48
C ALA A 19 9.72 12.18 -5.94
N ASP A 20 10.38 13.23 -5.46
CA ASP A 20 11.74 13.58 -5.86
C ASP A 20 12.76 12.52 -5.42
N SER A 21 12.69 12.08 -4.16
CA SER A 21 13.59 11.07 -3.62
C SER A 21 13.39 9.69 -4.28
N VAL A 22 12.14 9.33 -4.60
CA VAL A 22 11.83 8.12 -5.36
C VAL A 22 12.35 8.22 -6.80
N THR A 23 12.15 9.35 -7.45
CA THR A 23 12.65 9.61 -8.81
C THR A 23 14.17 9.53 -8.86
N GLU A 24 14.85 10.10 -7.88
CA GLU A 24 16.30 10.00 -7.77
C GLU A 24 16.77 8.56 -7.58
N SER A 25 16.11 7.81 -6.68
CA SER A 25 16.41 6.41 -6.45
C SER A 25 16.24 5.56 -7.70
N LEU A 26 15.17 5.79 -8.48
CA LEU A 26 14.95 5.13 -9.76
C LEU A 26 15.99 5.52 -10.80
N ARG A 27 16.34 6.81 -10.89
CA ARG A 27 17.35 7.32 -11.85
C ARG A 27 18.73 6.71 -11.63
N TYR A 28 19.12 6.51 -10.38
CA TYR A 28 20.43 5.97 -10.01
C TYR A 28 20.41 4.48 -9.70
N GLY A 29 19.28 3.79 -9.90
CA GLY A 29 19.16 2.35 -9.65
C GLY A 29 19.37 1.98 -8.18
N ARG A 30 19.04 2.87 -7.23
CA ARG A 30 19.16 2.61 -5.80
C ARG A 30 18.06 1.65 -5.36
N SER A 31 18.45 0.57 -4.68
CA SER A 31 17.50 -0.38 -4.10
C SER A 31 17.04 0.07 -2.71
N GLY A 32 15.74 -0.07 -2.44
CA GLY A 32 15.16 0.10 -1.10
C GLY A 32 15.12 -1.20 -0.29
N ILE A 33 15.55 -2.32 -0.87
CA ILE A 33 15.54 -3.62 -0.19
C ILE A 33 16.70 -3.70 0.81
N ARG A 34 16.39 -4.18 2.03
CA ARG A 34 17.33 -4.31 3.15
C ARG A 34 17.14 -5.66 3.84
N ALA A 35 18.15 -6.10 4.60
CA ALA A 35 18.01 -7.21 5.53
C ALA A 35 16.92 -6.90 6.57
N ASN A 36 16.10 -7.88 6.89
CA ASN A 36 15.04 -7.80 7.88
C ASN A 36 15.32 -8.79 9.02
N PRO A 37 15.83 -8.33 10.16
CA PRO A 37 16.19 -9.20 11.29
C PRO A 37 14.99 -10.02 11.81
N THR A 38 13.78 -9.46 11.79
CA THR A 38 12.57 -10.18 12.22
C THR A 38 12.28 -11.38 11.32
N TYR A 39 12.51 -11.26 10.01
CA TYR A 39 12.33 -12.38 9.09
C TYR A 39 13.36 -13.48 9.32
N GLU A 40 14.59 -13.11 9.64
CA GLU A 40 15.67 -14.04 10.02
C GLU A 40 15.32 -14.78 11.32
N GLU A 41 14.93 -14.06 12.38
CA GLU A 41 14.52 -14.61 13.67
C GLU A 41 13.35 -15.59 13.55
N LEU A 42 12.40 -15.32 12.65
CA LEU A 42 11.25 -16.19 12.36
C LEU A 42 11.59 -17.36 11.44
N GLY A 43 12.84 -17.48 10.98
CA GLY A 43 13.28 -18.59 10.11
C GLY A 43 12.67 -18.55 8.70
N MET A 44 12.29 -17.38 8.21
CA MET A 44 11.80 -17.22 6.84
C MET A 44 12.91 -17.49 5.83
N ARG A 45 12.56 -18.03 4.66
CA ARG A 45 13.51 -18.26 3.56
C ARG A 45 14.02 -16.96 2.96
N SER A 46 13.14 -15.97 2.83
CA SER A 46 13.48 -14.60 2.44
C SER A 46 13.65 -13.76 3.70
N GLN A 47 14.87 -13.26 3.92
CA GLN A 47 15.24 -12.48 5.10
C GLN A 47 15.42 -10.99 4.76
N ILE A 48 14.76 -10.54 3.73
CA ILE A 48 14.87 -9.18 3.18
C ILE A 48 13.49 -8.59 2.92
N SER A 49 13.39 -7.26 3.04
CA SER A 49 12.15 -6.53 2.75
C SER A 49 12.40 -5.11 2.28
N GLY A 50 11.37 -4.48 1.74
CA GLY A 50 11.34 -3.07 1.37
C GLY A 50 10.68 -2.22 2.45
N SER A 51 11.14 -2.33 3.69
CA SER A 51 10.56 -1.63 4.83
C SER A 51 10.77 -0.12 4.75
N ILE A 52 9.79 0.63 5.24
CA ILE A 52 9.85 2.09 5.39
C ILE A 52 10.23 2.38 6.84
N ASN A 53 11.41 2.95 7.05
CA ASN A 53 11.87 3.38 8.37
C ASN A 53 11.42 4.82 8.63
N LEU A 54 10.20 4.97 9.16
CA LEU A 54 9.57 6.27 9.43
C LEU A 54 8.79 6.21 10.73
N ASP A 55 9.04 7.16 11.63
CA ASP A 55 8.14 7.36 12.78
C ASP A 55 6.89 8.13 12.33
N LEU A 56 5.80 7.39 12.13
CA LEU A 56 4.53 7.95 11.70
C LEU A 56 3.96 8.99 12.67
N SER A 57 4.34 8.94 13.96
CA SER A 57 3.86 9.88 14.97
C SER A 57 4.43 11.28 14.83
N GLU A 58 5.56 11.44 14.14
CA GLU A 58 6.14 12.74 13.80
C GLU A 58 5.42 13.43 12.63
N HIS A 59 4.69 12.65 11.81
CA HIS A 59 4.10 13.10 10.55
C HIS A 59 2.58 13.17 10.55
N ILE A 60 1.93 12.42 11.45
CA ILE A 60 0.46 12.31 11.53
C ILE A 60 0.01 12.62 12.96
N ASP A 61 -1.00 13.48 13.08
CA ASP A 61 -1.61 13.78 14.38
C ASP A 61 -2.02 12.46 15.09
N ARG A 62 -1.61 12.31 16.34
CA ARG A 62 -1.87 11.13 17.16
C ARG A 62 -3.37 10.78 17.26
N LYS A 63 -4.26 11.79 17.17
CA LYS A 63 -5.71 11.58 17.20
C LYS A 63 -6.21 10.89 15.92
N LEU A 64 -5.52 11.04 14.80
CA LEU A 64 -5.82 10.36 13.55
C LEU A 64 -5.10 9.01 13.49
N LEU A 65 -3.80 8.99 13.80
CA LEU A 65 -2.93 7.82 13.68
C LEU A 65 -3.48 6.61 14.45
N ARG A 66 -4.08 6.80 15.61
CA ARG A 66 -4.67 5.71 16.44
C ARG A 66 -5.75 4.90 15.73
N PHE A 67 -6.36 5.41 14.65
CA PHE A 67 -7.37 4.70 13.87
C PHE A 67 -6.76 4.00 12.65
N MET A 68 -5.50 4.29 12.31
CA MET A 68 -4.84 3.83 11.10
C MET A 68 -3.97 2.61 11.37
N GLY A 69 -4.02 1.60 10.49
CA GLY A 69 -2.91 0.69 10.30
C GLY A 69 -1.86 1.34 9.39
N ASN A 70 -0.68 0.75 9.26
CA ASN A 70 0.42 1.34 8.49
C ASN A 70 0.05 1.61 7.03
N ALA A 71 -0.72 0.72 6.39
CA ALA A 71 -1.19 0.94 5.02
C ALA A 71 -1.98 2.25 4.87
N ALA A 72 -2.89 2.54 5.82
CA ALA A 72 -3.67 3.77 5.82
C ALA A 72 -2.79 4.99 6.15
N ALA A 73 -1.80 4.84 7.03
CA ALA A 73 -0.89 5.91 7.40
C ALA A 73 0.03 6.32 6.24
N TYR A 74 0.61 5.35 5.52
CA TYR A 74 1.41 5.64 4.31
C TYR A 74 0.55 6.27 3.20
N ALA A 75 -0.66 5.78 3.01
CA ALA A 75 -1.60 6.38 2.07
C ALA A 75 -2.00 7.82 2.46
N TYR A 76 -2.12 8.11 3.77
CA TYR A 76 -2.37 9.46 4.27
C TYR A 76 -1.22 10.41 3.91
N LEU A 77 0.02 10.00 4.11
CA LEU A 77 1.19 10.82 3.75
C LEU A 77 1.23 11.08 2.25
N SER A 78 1.01 10.04 1.44
CA SER A 78 0.99 10.16 -0.02
C SER A 78 -0.17 11.05 -0.51
N LEU A 79 -1.37 10.93 0.09
CA LEU A 79 -2.49 11.78 -0.29
C LEU A 79 -2.25 13.25 0.04
N ARG A 80 -1.61 13.54 1.18
CA ARG A 80 -1.21 14.91 1.53
C ARG A 80 -0.27 15.51 0.48
N GLN A 81 0.75 14.74 0.06
CA GLN A 81 1.65 15.15 -1.02
C GLN A 81 0.91 15.42 -2.33
N ALA A 82 -0.01 14.53 -2.73
CA ALA A 82 -0.78 14.70 -3.96
C ALA A 82 -1.70 15.95 -3.91
N ILE A 83 -2.21 16.29 -2.74
CA ILE A 83 -3.00 17.52 -2.51
C ILE A 83 -2.12 18.76 -2.67
N ASP A 84 -0.92 18.72 -2.09
CA ASP A 84 0.03 19.83 -2.14
C ASP A 84 0.56 20.01 -3.57
N ASP A 85 0.92 18.92 -4.26
CA ASP A 85 1.37 18.93 -5.65
C ASP A 85 0.29 19.45 -6.63
N ALA A 86 -0.97 19.14 -6.37
CA ALA A 86 -2.11 19.66 -7.15
C ALA A 86 -2.56 21.07 -6.74
N GLU A 87 -1.92 21.69 -5.73
CA GLU A 87 -2.26 23.02 -5.18
C GLU A 87 -3.75 23.15 -4.78
N LEU A 88 -4.36 22.05 -4.28
CA LEU A 88 -5.79 22.01 -3.95
C LEU A 88 -6.09 22.75 -2.65
N LYS A 89 -7.10 23.62 -2.71
CA LYS A 89 -7.62 24.31 -1.52
C LYS A 89 -8.59 23.39 -0.76
N THR A 90 -8.76 23.64 0.54
CA THR A 90 -9.71 22.90 1.39
C THR A 90 -11.12 22.85 0.80
N SER A 91 -11.59 23.92 0.14
CA SER A 91 -12.89 23.95 -0.53
C SER A 91 -13.01 23.03 -1.73
N ASN A 92 -11.90 22.68 -2.38
CA ASN A 92 -11.87 21.68 -3.45
C ASN A 92 -11.90 20.27 -2.86
N ILE A 93 -11.23 20.04 -1.73
CA ILE A 93 -11.10 18.74 -1.07
C ILE A 93 -12.41 18.37 -0.39
N SER A 94 -12.90 19.21 0.53
CA SER A 94 -14.15 18.98 1.27
C SER A 94 -15.38 19.43 0.46
N ASN A 95 -15.64 18.73 -0.64
CA ASN A 95 -16.66 19.06 -1.64
C ASN A 95 -17.44 17.80 -2.04
N PRO A 96 -18.78 17.85 -2.21
CA PRO A 96 -19.56 16.70 -2.67
C PRO A 96 -19.16 16.15 -4.05
N ARG A 97 -18.46 16.93 -4.86
CA ARG A 97 -17.95 16.51 -6.16
C ARG A 97 -16.49 16.05 -6.12
N THR A 98 -15.90 15.95 -4.93
CA THR A 98 -14.57 15.38 -4.71
C THR A 98 -14.68 14.06 -3.99
N GLY A 99 -14.30 12.99 -4.68
CA GLY A 99 -14.35 11.60 -4.19
C GLY A 99 -12.99 11.04 -3.82
N LEU A 100 -13.03 9.83 -3.23
CA LEU A 100 -11.84 9.07 -2.87
C LEU A 100 -12.11 7.58 -3.11
N ILE A 101 -11.26 6.96 -3.93
CA ILE A 101 -11.31 5.52 -4.22
C ILE A 101 -9.90 4.97 -3.98
N MET A 102 -9.69 4.40 -2.81
CA MET A 102 -8.39 3.89 -2.39
C MET A 102 -8.54 2.59 -1.62
N GLY A 103 -7.65 1.65 -1.85
CA GLY A 103 -7.73 0.34 -1.22
C GLY A 103 -6.39 -0.22 -0.79
N SER A 104 -6.44 -1.46 -0.35
CA SER A 104 -5.28 -2.27 0.05
C SER A 104 -5.52 -3.72 -0.36
N GLY A 105 -4.45 -4.43 -0.69
CA GLY A 105 -4.49 -5.86 -0.94
C GLY A 105 -4.65 -6.69 0.34
N GLY A 106 -4.00 -6.25 1.42
CA GLY A 106 -3.91 -6.98 2.69
C GLY A 106 -4.43 -6.24 3.93
N ALA A 107 -4.89 -5.01 3.80
CA ALA A 107 -5.29 -4.14 4.94
C ALA A 107 -4.16 -4.01 5.98
N SER A 108 -4.41 -4.34 7.27
CA SER A 108 -3.38 -4.30 8.31
C SER A 108 -3.21 -5.65 8.99
N SER A 109 -2.26 -6.43 8.50
CA SER A 109 -1.87 -7.73 9.06
C SER A 109 -1.20 -7.57 10.43
N GLN A 110 -0.39 -6.53 10.62
CA GLN A 110 0.21 -6.20 11.91
C GLN A 110 -0.86 -5.99 12.98
N SER A 111 -1.81 -5.09 12.74
CA SER A 111 -2.88 -4.78 13.71
C SER A 111 -3.77 -6.00 14.01
N GLN A 112 -3.95 -6.89 13.02
CA GLN A 112 -4.72 -8.12 13.19
C GLN A 112 -4.00 -9.10 14.14
N VAL A 113 -2.70 -9.30 13.95
CA VAL A 113 -1.88 -10.19 14.81
C VAL A 113 -1.81 -9.62 16.22
N GLU A 114 -1.47 -8.34 16.37
CA GLU A 114 -1.43 -7.68 17.68
C GLU A 114 -2.76 -7.80 18.43
N ALA A 115 -3.90 -7.62 17.75
CA ALA A 115 -5.21 -7.76 18.37
C ALA A 115 -5.46 -9.20 18.84
N ALA A 116 -5.05 -10.19 18.04
CA ALA A 116 -5.18 -11.61 18.39
C ALA A 116 -4.30 -11.98 19.59
N ASP A 117 -3.09 -11.50 19.67
CA ASP A 117 -2.16 -11.75 20.76
C ASP A 117 -2.62 -11.08 22.05
N ILE A 118 -3.03 -9.82 21.99
CA ILE A 118 -3.64 -9.15 23.15
C ILE A 118 -4.88 -9.90 23.66
N LEU A 119 -5.72 -10.39 22.75
CA LEU A 119 -6.90 -11.18 23.13
C LEU A 119 -6.51 -12.45 23.90
N ARG A 120 -5.51 -13.18 23.41
CA ARG A 120 -5.04 -14.44 24.02
C ARG A 120 -4.38 -14.22 25.38
N GLU A 121 -3.55 -13.17 25.49
CA GLU A 121 -2.76 -12.91 26.70
C GLU A 121 -3.53 -12.15 27.78
N ARG A 122 -4.38 -11.18 27.37
CA ARG A 122 -4.93 -10.15 28.29
C ARG A 122 -6.46 -10.04 28.24
N GLY A 123 -7.11 -10.78 27.33
CA GLY A 123 -8.55 -10.79 27.13
C GLY A 123 -9.11 -9.58 26.37
N VAL A 124 -10.36 -9.70 25.94
CA VAL A 124 -11.03 -8.76 25.00
C VAL A 124 -11.02 -7.30 25.45
N LYS A 125 -11.12 -7.05 26.77
CA LYS A 125 -11.14 -5.67 27.32
C LYS A 125 -9.83 -4.90 27.02
N ARG A 126 -8.74 -5.59 26.71
CA ARG A 126 -7.44 -5.00 26.43
C ARG A 126 -7.15 -4.80 24.93
N VAL A 127 -7.94 -5.38 24.05
CA VAL A 127 -7.80 -5.21 22.59
C VAL A 127 -7.97 -3.74 22.18
N GLY A 128 -8.82 -3.01 22.89
CA GLY A 128 -9.04 -1.59 22.64
C GLY A 128 -10.05 -1.31 21.50
N PRO A 129 -10.54 -0.07 21.38
CA PRO A 129 -11.67 0.25 20.50
C PRO A 129 -11.26 0.54 19.04
N TYR A 130 -9.97 0.67 18.73
CA TYR A 130 -9.51 1.18 17.43
C TYR A 130 -9.17 0.07 16.43
N ARG A 131 -9.05 -1.19 16.86
CA ARG A 131 -8.62 -2.31 16.02
C ARG A 131 -9.54 -2.55 14.82
N VAL A 132 -10.84 -2.33 14.96
CA VAL A 132 -11.78 -2.48 13.83
C VAL A 132 -11.43 -1.54 12.69
N THR A 133 -11.19 -0.26 12.98
CA THR A 133 -10.83 0.74 11.96
C THR A 133 -9.45 0.51 11.36
N GLN A 134 -8.52 -0.10 12.10
CA GLN A 134 -7.20 -0.45 11.62
C GLN A 134 -7.21 -1.65 10.68
N THR A 135 -8.10 -2.64 10.92
CA THR A 135 -8.07 -3.95 10.26
C THR A 135 -9.15 -4.14 9.19
N MET A 136 -10.19 -3.31 9.14
CA MET A 136 -11.27 -3.45 8.15
C MET A 136 -10.74 -3.24 6.73
N GLY A 137 -11.33 -3.94 5.73
CA GLY A 137 -10.93 -3.84 4.32
C GLY A 137 -11.02 -2.43 3.73
N SER A 138 -11.83 -1.56 4.33
CA SER A 138 -11.97 -0.15 3.96
C SER A 138 -11.10 0.79 4.79
N THR A 139 -10.11 0.28 5.54
CA THR A 139 -9.28 1.10 6.45
C THR A 139 -8.64 2.29 5.75
N VAL A 140 -8.15 2.12 4.52
CA VAL A 140 -7.51 3.20 3.77
C VAL A 140 -8.52 4.29 3.45
N SER A 141 -9.60 3.97 2.71
CA SER A 141 -10.57 4.99 2.28
C SER A 141 -11.29 5.65 3.46
N ALA A 142 -11.67 4.89 4.47
CA ALA A 142 -12.41 5.42 5.62
C ALA A 142 -11.57 6.41 6.45
N ASN A 143 -10.31 6.05 6.75
CA ASN A 143 -9.42 6.94 7.51
C ASN A 143 -9.10 8.22 6.73
N LEU A 144 -8.78 8.10 5.43
CA LEU A 144 -8.44 9.25 4.61
C LEU A 144 -9.65 10.16 4.37
N ALA A 145 -10.82 9.59 4.05
CA ALA A 145 -12.02 10.40 3.86
C ALA A 145 -12.38 11.19 5.12
N THR A 146 -12.21 10.58 6.30
CA THR A 146 -12.44 11.25 7.59
C THR A 146 -11.41 12.36 7.83
N ALA A 147 -10.12 12.06 7.64
CA ALA A 147 -9.04 12.99 7.91
C ALA A 147 -9.08 14.24 6.99
N PHE A 148 -9.37 14.05 5.72
CA PHE A 148 -9.45 15.12 4.71
C PHE A 148 -10.87 15.64 4.48
N GLN A 149 -11.86 15.15 5.22
CA GLN A 149 -13.26 15.54 5.12
C GLN A 149 -13.83 15.43 3.70
N ILE A 150 -13.50 14.34 2.99
CA ILE A 150 -14.01 14.06 1.65
C ILE A 150 -15.52 13.82 1.72
N LYS A 151 -16.28 14.50 0.86
CA LYS A 151 -17.75 14.47 0.87
C LYS A 151 -18.39 13.82 -0.35
N GLY A 152 -17.61 13.58 -1.39
CA GLY A 152 -18.05 12.85 -2.58
C GLY A 152 -18.05 11.34 -2.38
N VAL A 153 -18.02 10.61 -3.48
CA VAL A 153 -17.98 9.15 -3.46
C VAL A 153 -16.76 8.65 -2.68
N ASN A 154 -16.98 7.70 -1.77
CA ASN A 154 -15.92 7.14 -0.95
C ASN A 154 -16.11 5.64 -0.76
N TYR A 155 -15.19 4.84 -1.24
CA TYR A 155 -15.13 3.40 -0.98
C TYR A 155 -13.73 2.84 -1.22
N SER A 156 -13.48 1.67 -0.64
CA SER A 156 -12.30 0.86 -0.93
C SER A 156 -12.64 -0.26 -1.91
N MET A 157 -11.65 -0.59 -2.70
CA MET A 157 -11.62 -1.77 -3.55
C MET A 157 -10.42 -2.62 -3.12
N SER A 158 -10.52 -3.94 -3.28
CA SER A 158 -9.39 -4.85 -3.12
C SER A 158 -9.35 -5.82 -4.29
N SER A 159 -8.22 -5.88 -4.96
CA SER A 159 -7.91 -6.80 -6.05
C SER A 159 -6.42 -7.21 -5.99
N ALA A 160 -5.96 -7.51 -4.76
CA ALA A 160 -4.58 -7.89 -4.47
C ALA A 160 -3.57 -6.86 -5.03
N CYS A 161 -2.52 -7.29 -5.73
CA CYS A 161 -1.49 -6.43 -6.31
C CYS A 161 -2.02 -5.42 -7.35
N SER A 162 -3.24 -5.61 -7.88
CA SER A 162 -3.86 -4.73 -8.87
C SER A 162 -4.76 -3.65 -8.25
N THR A 163 -4.89 -3.60 -6.94
CA THR A 163 -5.83 -2.74 -6.22
C THR A 163 -5.71 -1.27 -6.64
N SER A 164 -4.50 -0.70 -6.57
CA SER A 164 -4.28 0.72 -6.91
C SER A 164 -4.66 1.05 -8.35
N LEU A 165 -4.33 0.14 -9.30
CA LEU A 165 -4.67 0.32 -10.71
C LEU A 165 -6.18 0.32 -10.93
N HIS A 166 -6.90 -0.59 -10.28
CA HIS A 166 -8.37 -0.63 -10.35
C HIS A 166 -9.01 0.61 -9.69
N CYS A 167 -8.45 1.10 -8.59
CA CYS A 167 -8.91 2.35 -7.97
C CYS A 167 -8.76 3.53 -8.93
N ILE A 168 -7.62 3.65 -9.64
CA ILE A 168 -7.39 4.68 -10.65
C ILE A 168 -8.38 4.57 -11.82
N GLY A 169 -8.60 3.35 -12.35
CA GLY A 169 -9.56 3.11 -13.43
C GLY A 169 -10.98 3.51 -13.03
N ASN A 170 -11.44 3.10 -11.86
CA ASN A 170 -12.75 3.48 -11.34
C ASN A 170 -12.89 4.99 -11.10
N ALA A 171 -11.83 5.64 -10.59
CA ALA A 171 -11.81 7.09 -10.41
C ALA A 171 -11.96 7.83 -11.76
N MET A 172 -11.24 7.36 -12.78
CA MET A 172 -11.36 7.87 -14.13
C MET A 172 -12.80 7.77 -14.64
N GLU A 173 -13.46 6.62 -14.46
CA GLU A 173 -14.85 6.41 -14.86
C GLU A 173 -15.82 7.34 -14.12
N GLN A 174 -15.65 7.60 -12.82
CA GLN A 174 -16.47 8.54 -12.07
C GLN A 174 -16.40 9.96 -12.65
N ILE A 175 -15.22 10.39 -13.08
CA ILE A 175 -15.03 11.71 -13.71
C ILE A 175 -15.59 11.71 -15.14
N GLN A 176 -15.31 10.68 -15.94
CA GLN A 176 -15.82 10.56 -17.31
C GLN A 176 -17.36 10.59 -17.39
N LEU A 177 -18.02 9.97 -16.41
CA LEU A 177 -19.49 9.96 -16.28
C LEU A 177 -20.05 11.24 -15.66
N GLY A 178 -19.20 12.21 -15.29
CA GLY A 178 -19.64 13.48 -14.69
C GLY A 178 -20.18 13.35 -13.26
N LYS A 179 -19.91 12.23 -12.56
CA LYS A 179 -20.34 12.01 -11.18
C LYS A 179 -19.46 12.74 -10.17
N GLN A 180 -18.18 12.87 -10.48
CA GLN A 180 -17.21 13.61 -9.67
C GLN A 180 -16.38 14.53 -10.58
N ASP A 181 -15.81 15.60 -10.01
CA ASP A 181 -14.89 16.51 -10.70
C ASP A 181 -13.43 16.20 -10.33
N ILE A 182 -13.21 15.78 -9.09
CA ILE A 182 -11.91 15.37 -8.57
C ILE A 182 -12.09 14.01 -7.88
N VAL A 183 -11.16 13.08 -8.09
CA VAL A 183 -11.13 11.82 -7.35
C VAL A 183 -9.69 11.51 -6.95
N PHE A 184 -9.47 11.37 -5.65
CA PHE A 184 -8.23 10.81 -5.13
C PHE A 184 -8.25 9.29 -5.32
N ALA A 185 -7.25 8.74 -5.98
CA ALA A 185 -7.20 7.32 -6.32
C ALA A 185 -5.83 6.72 -6.07
N GLY A 186 -5.80 5.49 -5.62
CA GLY A 186 -4.55 4.78 -5.35
C GLY A 186 -4.72 3.66 -4.35
N GLY A 187 -3.65 3.41 -3.59
CA GLY A 187 -3.68 2.39 -2.54
C GLY A 187 -2.54 2.54 -1.56
N GLY A 188 -2.67 1.86 -0.45
CA GLY A 188 -1.64 1.72 0.57
C GLY A 188 -1.48 0.25 0.92
N GLU A 189 -0.24 -0.14 1.18
CA GLU A 189 0.10 -1.47 1.65
C GLU A 189 1.10 -1.37 2.79
N GLU A 190 1.09 -2.34 3.70
CA GLU A 190 2.10 -2.43 4.75
C GLU A 190 3.02 -3.62 4.50
N GLU A 191 4.25 -3.49 4.90
CA GLU A 191 5.18 -4.59 5.02
C GLU A 191 5.14 -5.11 6.47
N HIS A 192 4.79 -6.39 6.65
CA HIS A 192 4.80 -7.05 7.94
C HIS A 192 4.98 -8.56 7.77
N TRP A 193 5.72 -9.19 8.68
CA TRP A 193 6.04 -10.61 8.61
C TRP A 193 4.80 -11.51 8.50
N ALA A 194 3.69 -11.15 9.14
CA ALA A 194 2.45 -11.94 9.13
C ALA A 194 1.81 -12.07 7.74
N LEU A 195 2.01 -11.07 6.87
CA LEU A 195 1.60 -11.14 5.46
C LEU A 195 2.71 -11.79 4.63
N SER A 196 3.96 -11.39 4.85
CA SER A 196 5.10 -11.85 4.05
C SER A 196 5.36 -13.35 4.21
N CYS A 197 5.10 -13.94 5.40
CA CYS A 197 5.25 -15.39 5.60
C CYS A 197 4.35 -16.22 4.67
N LEU A 198 3.19 -15.71 4.28
CA LEU A 198 2.29 -16.39 3.33
C LEU A 198 2.91 -16.47 1.94
N PHE A 199 3.54 -15.39 1.49
CA PHE A 199 4.28 -15.35 0.21
C PHE A 199 5.56 -16.17 0.27
N ASP A 200 6.24 -16.18 1.41
CA ASP A 200 7.42 -17.01 1.61
C ASP A 200 7.06 -18.51 1.59
N ALA A 201 5.98 -18.90 2.25
CA ALA A 201 5.48 -20.27 2.26
C ALA A 201 5.14 -20.80 0.85
N MET A 202 4.56 -19.95 0.00
CA MET A 202 4.27 -20.33 -1.40
C MET A 202 5.47 -20.22 -2.34
N GLY A 203 6.64 -19.77 -1.87
CA GLY A 203 7.87 -19.66 -2.66
C GLY A 203 7.90 -18.45 -3.60
N ALA A 204 7.13 -17.41 -3.31
CA ALA A 204 7.03 -16.23 -4.17
C ALA A 204 8.04 -15.13 -3.83
N LEU A 205 8.73 -15.22 -2.69
CA LEU A 205 9.72 -14.25 -2.27
C LEU A 205 11.14 -14.61 -2.74
N SER A 206 11.99 -13.58 -2.88
CA SER A 206 13.40 -13.73 -3.24
C SER A 206 14.19 -14.27 -2.05
N SER A 207 14.62 -15.52 -2.09
CA SER A 207 15.39 -16.19 -1.02
C SER A 207 16.87 -16.39 -1.35
N LYS A 208 17.34 -16.00 -2.56
CA LYS A 208 18.71 -16.23 -2.99
C LYS A 208 19.64 -15.02 -2.77
N TYR A 209 19.10 -13.93 -2.25
CA TYR A 209 19.81 -12.65 -2.14
C TYR A 209 19.79 -12.09 -0.72
N ASN A 210 19.68 -12.95 0.29
CA ASN A 210 19.70 -12.51 1.69
C ASN A 210 21.01 -11.77 2.03
N ASP A 211 22.15 -12.23 1.49
CA ASP A 211 23.46 -11.60 1.68
C ASP A 211 23.71 -10.36 0.79
N THR A 212 22.85 -10.13 -0.21
CA THR A 212 22.98 -9.03 -1.18
C THR A 212 21.60 -8.44 -1.50
N PRO A 213 20.90 -7.89 -0.48
CA PRO A 213 19.50 -7.49 -0.61
C PRO A 213 19.26 -6.46 -1.73
N GLU A 214 20.22 -5.59 -1.99
CA GLU A 214 20.12 -4.58 -3.06
C GLU A 214 20.00 -5.20 -4.46
N LYS A 215 20.35 -6.48 -4.63
CA LYS A 215 20.24 -7.24 -5.88
C LYS A 215 18.99 -8.09 -5.98
N ALA A 216 18.13 -8.10 -4.98
CA ALA A 216 17.05 -9.08 -4.87
C ALA A 216 15.84 -8.81 -5.80
N SER A 217 15.58 -7.55 -6.15
CA SER A 217 14.43 -7.16 -7.00
C SER A 217 14.74 -7.42 -8.47
N ARG A 218 14.51 -8.66 -8.94
CA ARG A 218 14.90 -9.16 -10.27
C ARG A 218 13.83 -10.00 -10.95
N THR A 219 12.59 -9.61 -10.84
CA THR A 219 11.41 -10.38 -11.28
C THR A 219 11.43 -10.73 -12.78
N CYS A 220 12.05 -9.94 -13.62
CA CYS A 220 12.10 -10.18 -15.07
C CYS A 220 13.33 -10.94 -15.55
N LEU A 221 14.26 -11.33 -14.66
CA LEU A 221 15.47 -12.03 -15.08
C LEU A 221 15.24 -13.55 -15.07
N LEU A 222 15.42 -14.19 -16.22
CA LEU A 222 15.25 -15.62 -16.47
C LEU A 222 16.00 -16.53 -15.49
N TYR A 223 17.10 -16.06 -14.91
CA TYR A 223 17.94 -16.84 -14.01
C TYR A 223 17.48 -16.84 -12.56
N THR A 224 16.58 -15.95 -12.20
CA THR A 224 16.22 -15.70 -10.78
C THR A 224 14.80 -16.04 -10.45
N SER A 225 13.89 -15.98 -11.42
CA SER A 225 12.49 -16.34 -11.23
C SER A 225 11.93 -16.82 -12.58
N PRO A 226 11.64 -18.12 -12.70
CA PRO A 226 11.00 -18.64 -13.90
C PRO A 226 9.66 -17.91 -14.12
N SER A 227 9.51 -17.28 -15.27
CA SER A 227 8.27 -16.60 -15.65
C SER A 227 7.36 -17.56 -16.43
N PRO A 228 6.03 -17.44 -16.35
CA PRO A 228 5.11 -18.09 -17.27
C PRO A 228 5.35 -17.74 -18.74
N ARG A 229 6.10 -16.67 -19.02
CA ARG A 229 6.58 -16.30 -20.36
C ARG A 229 7.87 -17.01 -20.76
N ASP A 230 8.47 -17.78 -19.85
CA ASP A 230 9.65 -18.54 -20.16
C ASP A 230 9.33 -19.62 -21.19
N ARG A 231 10.15 -19.76 -22.23
CA ARG A 231 9.94 -20.68 -23.36
C ARG A 231 9.71 -22.14 -22.92
N THR A 232 10.26 -22.53 -21.80
CA THR A 232 10.10 -23.87 -21.23
C THR A 232 8.76 -24.08 -20.53
N ARG A 233 8.06 -23.00 -20.13
CA ARG A 233 6.72 -23.05 -19.51
C ARG A 233 5.59 -22.65 -20.44
N SER A 234 5.88 -21.99 -21.56
CA SER A 234 4.87 -21.68 -22.59
C SER A 234 4.42 -22.89 -23.41
N ARG A 235 4.90 -24.08 -23.10
CA ARG A 235 4.43 -25.38 -23.60
C ARG A 235 3.44 -26.05 -22.65
N MET A 236 2.60 -25.29 -21.99
CA MET A 236 1.38 -25.92 -21.49
C MET A 236 0.52 -26.29 -22.69
N PRO A 237 0.06 -27.56 -22.81
CA PRO A 237 -0.86 -27.94 -23.87
C PRO A 237 -2.10 -27.06 -23.77
N SER A 238 -2.48 -26.43 -24.86
CA SER A 238 -3.76 -25.75 -25.02
C SER A 238 -4.86 -26.79 -25.21
N SER A 239 -5.01 -27.68 -24.23
CA SER A 239 -6.06 -28.69 -24.28
C SER A 239 -6.37 -29.17 -22.89
N ALA A 240 -7.34 -28.56 -22.30
CA ALA A 240 -8.46 -29.20 -21.64
C ALA A 240 -9.54 -28.16 -21.41
#